data_8219ce7b3641192c0c6e28735fa39779
#
_entry.id   8219ce7b3641192c0c6e28735fa39779
#
_cell.length_a   1.000
_cell.length_b   1.000
_cell.length_c   1.000
_cell.angle_alpha   90.00
_cell.angle_beta   90.00
_cell.angle_gamma   90.00
#
_symmetry.space_group_name_H-M   'P 1'
#
loop_
_entity.id
_entity.type
_entity.pdbx_description
1 polymer ?
#
loop_
_entity_poly.entity_id
_entity_poly.type
_entity_poly.pdbx_seq_one_letter_code
_entity_poly.pdbx_strand_id
1 'polypeptide(L)'
;QIKGGAVGLKIHEDWGSMPAAIDTCLSVADELDFQVQIHTDTLNESGFLESTLEAIANRTIHMYHTEGAGGGHAPDVIRVAGEMNCLPSSTNPTNPFTVNTFDEHLDMTMVCHHLSPSIPEDVAFAESRIRAQTIAAEDILHDLGAISMLGSDSQGMGRINEVITRTWQLASTMKDQRGRLSTEKTKKGDNERIKRYIAKYTINAAKSFGIEKHVGSLEKGKMADVVLWKPGFFGIKPEIVVK
;
A
#
# COMPACT_ATOMS: atom_id res chain seq x y z
N GLN A 1 23.59 -6.87 -4.52
CA GLN A 1 22.58 -5.86 -4.91
C GLN A 1 22.72 -4.60 -4.05
N ILE A 2 22.64 -4.68 -2.71
CA ILE A 2 22.74 -3.52 -1.82
C ILE A 2 24.06 -2.77 -1.99
N LYS A 3 25.22 -3.46 -2.00
CA LYS A 3 26.54 -2.83 -2.30
C LYS A 3 26.60 -2.19 -3.69
N GLY A 4 25.73 -2.56 -4.60
CA GLY A 4 25.57 -1.98 -5.95
C GLY A 4 24.60 -0.80 -6.02
N GLY A 5 24.03 -0.34 -4.88
CA GLY A 5 23.16 0.82 -4.79
C GLY A 5 21.65 0.52 -4.75
N ALA A 6 21.25 -0.75 -4.59
CA ALA A 6 19.84 -1.05 -4.32
C ALA A 6 19.47 -0.59 -2.91
N VAL A 7 18.28 0.00 -2.76
CA VAL A 7 17.79 0.54 -1.47
C VAL A 7 16.95 -0.48 -0.67
N GLY A 8 16.74 -1.68 -1.21
CA GLY A 8 15.97 -2.73 -0.56
C GLY A 8 15.91 -4.00 -1.38
N LEU A 9 15.26 -5.02 -0.83
CA LEU A 9 14.95 -6.28 -1.52
C LEU A 9 13.44 -6.47 -1.62
N LYS A 10 12.97 -6.94 -2.77
CA LYS A 10 11.58 -7.36 -2.98
C LYS A 10 11.47 -8.88 -2.99
N ILE A 11 10.59 -9.41 -2.15
CA ILE A 11 10.13 -10.80 -2.17
C ILE A 11 8.79 -10.84 -2.89
N HIS A 12 8.60 -11.83 -3.77
CA HIS A 12 7.36 -12.02 -4.51
C HIS A 12 7.10 -13.52 -4.70
N GLU A 13 5.84 -13.92 -4.68
CA GLU A 13 5.45 -15.33 -4.82
C GLU A 13 5.96 -15.99 -6.11
N ASP A 14 6.02 -15.27 -7.22
CA ASP A 14 6.52 -15.78 -8.50
C ASP A 14 7.99 -16.28 -8.44
N TRP A 15 8.75 -15.75 -7.51
CA TRP A 15 10.16 -16.08 -7.30
C TRP A 15 10.41 -16.88 -6.01
N GLY A 16 9.37 -17.00 -5.19
CA GLY A 16 9.35 -17.67 -3.90
C GLY A 16 9.23 -16.71 -2.72
N SER A 17 8.05 -16.69 -2.09
CA SER A 17 7.77 -15.97 -0.84
C SER A 17 7.59 -16.91 0.35
N MET A 18 8.25 -18.06 0.30
CA MET A 18 8.24 -19.05 1.35
C MET A 18 8.99 -18.62 2.60
N PRO A 19 8.72 -19.20 3.78
CA PRO A 19 9.35 -18.84 5.06
C PRO A 19 10.88 -18.74 5.01
N ALA A 20 11.56 -19.68 4.33
CA ALA A 20 13.02 -19.66 4.21
C ALA A 20 13.55 -18.44 3.42
N ALA A 21 12.84 -18.02 2.36
CA ALA A 21 13.21 -16.83 1.59
C ALA A 21 13.01 -15.56 2.42
N ILE A 22 11.90 -15.48 3.18
CA ILE A 22 11.58 -14.35 4.07
C ILE A 22 12.69 -14.23 5.13
N ASP A 23 12.99 -15.31 5.84
CA ASP A 23 14.00 -15.32 6.89
C ASP A 23 15.38 -14.95 6.35
N THR A 24 15.78 -15.51 5.20
CA THR A 24 17.08 -15.19 4.57
C THR A 24 17.20 -13.72 4.20
N CYS A 25 16.17 -13.16 3.54
CA CYS A 25 16.18 -11.75 3.15
C CYS A 25 16.23 -10.81 4.35
N LEU A 26 15.45 -11.11 5.39
CA LEU A 26 15.43 -10.31 6.62
C LEU A 26 16.72 -10.43 7.41
N SER A 27 17.38 -11.61 7.43
CA SER A 27 18.68 -11.78 8.08
C SER A 27 19.78 -10.94 7.40
N VAL A 28 19.76 -10.86 6.07
CA VAL A 28 20.68 -9.97 5.33
C VAL A 28 20.31 -8.50 5.55
N ALA A 29 19.02 -8.20 5.70
CA ALA A 29 18.56 -6.84 6.01
C ALA A 29 19.01 -6.37 7.39
N ASP A 30 18.98 -7.24 8.38
CA ASP A 30 19.49 -6.96 9.73
C ASP A 30 21.01 -6.69 9.71
N GLU A 31 21.77 -7.40 8.87
CA GLU A 31 23.22 -7.20 8.73
C GLU A 31 23.59 -5.90 8.02
N LEU A 32 22.82 -5.51 6.99
CA LEU A 32 23.20 -4.41 6.07
C LEU A 32 22.35 -3.16 6.19
N ASP A 33 21.39 -3.15 7.12
CA ASP A 33 20.46 -2.03 7.41
C ASP A 33 19.72 -1.51 6.17
N PHE A 34 18.83 -2.34 5.62
CA PHE A 34 17.94 -1.96 4.52
C PHE A 34 16.55 -2.57 4.63
N GLN A 35 15.59 -2.06 3.86
CA GLN A 35 14.20 -2.51 3.89
C GLN A 35 13.97 -3.74 3.01
N VAL A 36 13.25 -4.71 3.56
CA VAL A 36 12.63 -5.81 2.80
C VAL A 36 11.16 -5.50 2.55
N GLN A 37 10.72 -5.79 1.34
CA GLN A 37 9.34 -5.60 0.89
C GLN A 37 8.78 -6.92 0.37
N ILE A 38 7.52 -7.21 0.67
CA ILE A 38 6.94 -8.49 0.28
C ILE A 38 5.56 -8.35 -0.36
N HIS A 39 5.38 -9.07 -1.47
CA HIS A 39 4.11 -9.59 -1.94
C HIS A 39 4.02 -11.03 -1.42
N THR A 40 3.11 -11.29 -0.50
CA THR A 40 3.00 -12.60 0.15
C THR A 40 2.37 -13.66 -0.76
N ASP A 41 2.48 -14.91 -0.35
CA ASP A 41 1.98 -16.08 -1.08
C ASP A 41 0.45 -16.08 -1.20
N THR A 42 -0.07 -15.67 -2.34
CA THR A 42 -1.51 -15.51 -2.57
C THR A 42 -2.26 -16.82 -2.54
N LEU A 43 -1.65 -17.88 -3.05
CA LEU A 43 -2.26 -19.22 -3.16
C LEU A 43 -2.09 -20.06 -1.89
N ASN A 44 -1.36 -19.54 -0.89
CA ASN A 44 -1.02 -20.27 0.34
C ASN A 44 -0.28 -21.60 0.07
N GLU A 45 0.56 -21.64 -0.97
CA GLU A 45 1.30 -22.84 -1.36
C GLU A 45 2.38 -23.22 -0.35
N SER A 46 2.98 -22.22 0.29
CA SER A 46 4.07 -22.38 1.27
C SER A 46 3.61 -22.23 2.72
N GLY A 47 2.32 -22.12 2.94
CA GLY A 47 1.70 -21.89 4.23
C GLY A 47 0.76 -20.69 4.22
N PHE A 48 0.10 -20.46 5.36
CA PHE A 48 -0.83 -19.37 5.55
C PHE A 48 -0.13 -18.13 6.15
N LEU A 49 -0.90 -17.09 6.43
CA LEU A 49 -0.37 -15.84 7.00
C LEU A 49 0.47 -16.07 8.25
N GLU A 50 0.08 -17.00 9.11
CA GLU A 50 0.80 -17.36 10.34
C GLU A 50 2.24 -17.81 10.06
N SER A 51 2.45 -18.63 9.03
CA SER A 51 3.79 -19.09 8.65
C SER A 51 4.68 -17.93 8.16
N THR A 52 4.08 -16.97 7.46
CA THR A 52 4.77 -15.74 7.04
C THR A 52 5.13 -14.87 8.25
N LEU A 53 4.20 -14.67 9.20
CA LEU A 53 4.47 -13.89 10.42
C LEU A 53 5.54 -14.56 11.30
N GLU A 54 5.52 -15.89 11.41
CA GLU A 54 6.58 -16.64 12.09
C GLU A 54 7.96 -16.43 11.45
N ALA A 55 8.03 -16.47 10.12
CA ALA A 55 9.27 -16.25 9.39
C ALA A 55 9.78 -14.82 9.49
N ILE A 56 8.88 -13.84 9.58
CA ILE A 56 9.23 -12.43 9.84
C ILE A 56 9.87 -12.28 11.23
N ALA A 57 9.43 -13.05 12.22
CA ALA A 57 10.01 -13.13 13.56
C ALA A 57 10.18 -11.74 14.23
N ASN A 58 9.14 -10.92 14.19
CA ASN A 58 9.08 -9.55 14.71
C ASN A 58 10.07 -8.54 14.07
N ARG A 59 10.75 -8.89 12.97
CA ARG A 59 11.56 -7.95 12.19
C ARG A 59 10.66 -7.03 11.37
N THR A 60 11.14 -5.83 11.05
CA THR A 60 10.37 -4.86 10.26
C THR A 60 10.31 -5.26 8.79
N ILE A 61 9.13 -5.26 8.21
CA ILE A 61 8.91 -5.57 6.80
C ILE A 61 7.81 -4.69 6.19
N HIS A 62 8.00 -4.24 4.95
CA HIS A 62 6.97 -3.56 4.18
C HIS A 62 6.11 -4.59 3.42
N MET A 63 4.82 -4.58 3.66
CA MET A 63 3.86 -5.49 3.04
C MET A 63 2.96 -4.75 2.07
N TYR A 64 2.98 -5.18 0.80
CA TYR A 64 2.20 -4.56 -0.28
C TYR A 64 0.72 -4.99 -0.26
N HIS A 65 -0.15 -4.14 -0.87
CA HIS A 65 -1.58 -4.40 -1.12
C HIS A 65 -2.25 -5.23 -0.02
N THR A 66 -2.12 -4.76 1.19
CA THR A 66 -2.44 -5.46 2.44
C THR A 66 -3.93 -5.80 2.60
N GLU A 67 -4.80 -5.18 1.81
CA GLU A 67 -6.22 -5.59 1.81
C GLU A 67 -6.46 -6.91 1.08
N GLY A 68 -5.56 -7.32 0.16
CA GLY A 68 -5.53 -8.62 -0.48
C GLY A 68 -5.96 -8.70 -1.94
N ALA A 69 -6.67 -7.70 -2.49
CA ALA A 69 -7.12 -7.75 -3.88
C ALA A 69 -5.95 -7.71 -4.89
N GLY A 70 -4.87 -7.00 -4.55
CA GLY A 70 -3.63 -6.99 -5.34
C GLY A 70 -2.79 -8.25 -5.24
N GLY A 71 -3.16 -9.19 -4.38
CA GLY A 71 -2.42 -10.41 -4.06
C GLY A 71 -2.02 -10.47 -2.58
N GLY A 72 -1.54 -11.62 -2.16
CA GLY A 72 -1.17 -11.90 -0.78
C GLY A 72 -2.09 -12.93 -0.14
N HIS A 73 -1.73 -13.44 1.02
CA HIS A 73 -2.46 -14.50 1.70
C HIS A 73 -3.97 -14.24 1.73
N ALA A 74 -4.73 -15.08 1.07
CA ALA A 74 -6.18 -14.98 1.04
C ALA A 74 -6.79 -15.88 2.13
N PRO A 75 -7.82 -15.39 2.88
CA PRO A 75 -8.44 -14.07 2.79
C PRO A 75 -7.89 -13.02 3.75
N ASP A 76 -6.94 -13.33 4.59
CA ASP A 76 -6.69 -12.64 5.86
C ASP A 76 -5.40 -11.81 5.94
N VAL A 77 -4.73 -11.57 4.81
CA VAL A 77 -3.54 -10.70 4.80
C VAL A 77 -3.80 -9.30 5.39
N ILE A 78 -5.03 -8.80 5.33
CA ILE A 78 -5.42 -7.51 5.94
C ILE A 78 -5.14 -7.45 7.46
N ARG A 79 -5.05 -8.60 8.14
CA ARG A 79 -4.72 -8.70 9.57
C ARG A 79 -3.36 -8.08 9.91
N VAL A 80 -2.42 -8.05 8.96
CA VAL A 80 -1.09 -7.45 9.19
C VAL A 80 -1.13 -5.95 9.47
N ALA A 81 -2.25 -5.28 9.16
CA ALA A 81 -2.45 -3.89 9.57
C ALA A 81 -2.52 -3.72 11.10
N GLY A 82 -2.70 -4.82 11.85
CA GLY A 82 -2.63 -4.86 13.32
C GLY A 82 -1.26 -5.25 13.88
N GLU A 83 -0.31 -5.68 13.04
CA GLU A 83 1.02 -6.11 13.47
C GLU A 83 1.98 -4.91 13.58
N MET A 84 2.63 -4.75 14.75
CA MET A 84 3.45 -3.57 15.04
C MET A 84 4.73 -3.46 14.18
N ASN A 85 5.23 -4.58 13.70
CA ASN A 85 6.45 -4.68 12.90
C ASN A 85 6.17 -4.70 11.38
N CYS A 86 4.91 -4.79 10.97
CA CYS A 86 4.52 -4.71 9.58
C CYS A 86 4.23 -3.27 9.16
N LEU A 87 4.77 -2.86 8.00
CA LEU A 87 4.51 -1.56 7.40
C LEU A 87 3.53 -1.76 6.22
N PRO A 88 2.21 -1.66 6.47
CA PRO A 88 1.22 -1.97 5.46
C PRO A 88 1.08 -0.86 4.43
N SER A 89 0.91 -1.24 3.17
CA SER A 89 0.55 -0.34 2.10
C SER A 89 -0.64 -0.85 1.28
N SER A 90 -1.35 0.07 0.69
CA SER A 90 -2.42 -0.18 -0.28
C SER A 90 -2.02 0.20 -1.68
N THR A 91 -2.79 -0.28 -2.63
CA THR A 91 -2.72 0.14 -4.03
C THR A 91 -3.97 0.93 -4.42
N ASN A 92 -3.81 1.88 -5.33
CA ASN A 92 -4.86 2.87 -5.60
C ASN A 92 -6.17 2.35 -6.21
N PRO A 93 -6.24 1.23 -6.95
CA PRO A 93 -7.50 0.82 -7.57
C PRO A 93 -8.62 0.48 -6.60
N THR A 94 -8.31 0.01 -5.40
CA THR A 94 -9.31 -0.32 -4.39
C THR A 94 -9.86 0.89 -3.64
N ASN A 95 -9.21 2.05 -3.76
CA ASN A 95 -9.47 3.26 -2.97
C ASN A 95 -10.09 4.40 -3.79
N PRO A 96 -11.14 5.07 -3.28
CA PRO A 96 -12.02 4.62 -2.20
C PRO A 96 -12.99 3.53 -2.67
N PHE A 97 -13.52 2.75 -1.74
CA PHE A 97 -14.56 1.77 -2.04
C PHE A 97 -15.84 2.45 -2.55
N THR A 98 -16.27 2.05 -3.73
CA THR A 98 -17.50 2.54 -4.39
C THR A 98 -18.31 1.37 -4.92
N VAL A 99 -19.49 1.64 -5.44
CA VAL A 99 -20.36 0.61 -6.04
C VAL A 99 -19.70 -0.13 -7.21
N ASN A 100 -18.76 0.48 -7.89
CA ASN A 100 -18.08 -0.11 -9.05
C ASN A 100 -16.71 -0.73 -8.71
N THR A 101 -16.21 -0.54 -7.51
CA THR A 101 -14.82 -0.95 -7.15
C THR A 101 -14.64 -2.46 -7.30
N PHE A 102 -15.63 -3.24 -6.90
CA PHE A 102 -15.57 -4.70 -7.00
C PHE A 102 -15.43 -5.15 -8.46
N ASP A 103 -16.32 -4.69 -9.34
CA ASP A 103 -16.33 -5.08 -10.75
C ASP A 103 -15.10 -4.56 -11.48
N GLU A 104 -14.71 -3.30 -11.25
CA GLU A 104 -13.50 -2.71 -11.84
C GLU A 104 -12.25 -3.50 -11.43
N HIS A 105 -12.18 -3.93 -10.18
CA HIS A 105 -11.03 -4.67 -9.69
C HIS A 105 -11.01 -6.12 -10.18
N LEU A 106 -12.17 -6.74 -10.33
CA LEU A 106 -12.31 -8.05 -10.95
C LEU A 106 -11.78 -8.01 -12.40
N ASP A 107 -12.23 -7.05 -13.20
CA ASP A 107 -11.74 -6.85 -14.56
C ASP A 107 -10.22 -6.63 -14.61
N MET A 108 -9.69 -5.81 -13.70
CA MET A 108 -8.23 -5.59 -13.60
C MET A 108 -7.48 -6.87 -13.27
N THR A 109 -7.99 -7.69 -12.34
CA THR A 109 -7.40 -8.98 -11.98
C THR A 109 -7.36 -9.91 -13.17
N MET A 110 -8.47 -10.02 -13.90
CA MET A 110 -8.55 -10.84 -15.12
C MET A 110 -7.49 -10.42 -16.15
N VAL A 111 -7.37 -9.11 -16.40
CA VAL A 111 -6.42 -8.57 -17.39
C VAL A 111 -4.97 -8.76 -16.92
N CYS A 112 -4.64 -8.41 -15.69
CA CYS A 112 -3.27 -8.44 -15.18
C CYS A 112 -2.71 -9.86 -15.04
N HIS A 113 -3.57 -10.85 -14.79
CA HIS A 113 -3.17 -12.25 -14.68
C HIS A 113 -3.39 -13.05 -15.98
N HIS A 114 -3.71 -12.39 -17.08
CA HIS A 114 -3.97 -13.03 -18.39
C HIS A 114 -5.07 -14.10 -18.34
N LEU A 115 -6.07 -13.90 -17.47
CA LEU A 115 -7.21 -14.80 -17.31
C LEU A 115 -8.26 -14.56 -18.38
N SER A 116 -9.04 -15.59 -18.69
CA SER A 116 -10.11 -15.52 -19.70
C SER A 116 -11.49 -15.51 -19.06
N PRO A 117 -12.33 -14.50 -19.34
CA PRO A 117 -13.71 -14.47 -18.83
C PRO A 117 -14.59 -15.59 -19.41
N SER A 118 -14.12 -16.31 -20.44
CA SER A 118 -14.82 -17.46 -21.02
C SER A 118 -14.47 -18.80 -20.34
N ILE A 119 -13.52 -18.80 -19.40
CA ILE A 119 -13.10 -19.97 -18.63
C ILE A 119 -13.61 -19.83 -17.20
N PRO A 120 -14.58 -20.69 -16.75
CA PRO A 120 -15.17 -20.57 -15.42
C PRO A 120 -14.15 -20.65 -14.27
N GLU A 121 -13.10 -21.43 -14.42
CA GLU A 121 -12.04 -21.60 -13.43
C GLU A 121 -11.22 -20.32 -13.26
N ASP A 122 -10.94 -19.60 -14.36
CA ASP A 122 -10.25 -18.31 -14.33
C ASP A 122 -11.09 -17.25 -13.62
N VAL A 123 -12.40 -17.22 -13.90
CA VAL A 123 -13.33 -16.31 -13.23
C VAL A 123 -13.40 -16.63 -11.73
N ALA A 124 -13.56 -17.91 -11.37
CA ALA A 124 -13.60 -18.33 -9.97
C ALA A 124 -12.31 -17.99 -9.23
N PHE A 125 -11.17 -18.13 -9.88
CA PHE A 125 -9.88 -17.72 -9.32
C PHE A 125 -9.83 -16.22 -9.04
N ALA A 126 -10.22 -15.38 -10.00
CA ALA A 126 -10.24 -13.93 -9.82
C ALA A 126 -11.22 -13.52 -8.71
N GLU A 127 -12.45 -14.05 -8.70
CA GLU A 127 -13.46 -13.79 -7.69
C GLU A 127 -13.03 -14.21 -6.27
N SER A 128 -12.22 -15.27 -6.16
CA SER A 128 -11.72 -15.72 -4.85
C SER A 128 -10.83 -14.71 -4.15
N ARG A 129 -10.19 -13.81 -4.89
CA ARG A 129 -9.24 -12.80 -4.39
C ARG A 129 -9.87 -11.48 -4.03
N ILE A 130 -11.03 -11.13 -4.61
CA ILE A 130 -11.67 -9.83 -4.48
C ILE A 130 -12.82 -9.92 -3.50
N ARG A 131 -12.74 -9.14 -2.42
CA ARG A 131 -13.74 -9.13 -1.36
C ARG A 131 -14.16 -7.72 -1.03
N ALA A 132 -15.44 -7.42 -1.22
CA ALA A 132 -16.01 -6.12 -0.88
C ALA A 132 -15.75 -5.74 0.60
N GLN A 133 -15.74 -6.74 1.49
CA GLN A 133 -15.55 -6.53 2.92
C GLN A 133 -14.14 -6.02 3.24
N THR A 134 -13.10 -6.61 2.66
CA THR A 134 -11.71 -6.18 2.91
C THR A 134 -11.40 -4.86 2.24
N ILE A 135 -11.93 -4.61 1.04
CA ILE A 135 -11.79 -3.33 0.33
C ILE A 135 -12.49 -2.20 1.13
N ALA A 136 -13.70 -2.42 1.61
CA ALA A 136 -14.40 -1.44 2.44
C ALA A 136 -13.71 -1.20 3.80
N ALA A 137 -13.15 -2.26 4.42
CA ALA A 137 -12.40 -2.14 5.65
C ALA A 137 -11.07 -1.39 5.46
N GLU A 138 -10.45 -1.52 4.30
CA GLU A 138 -9.22 -0.82 3.93
C GLU A 138 -9.37 0.70 4.06
N ASP A 139 -10.46 1.28 3.55
CA ASP A 139 -10.74 2.71 3.65
C ASP A 139 -10.73 3.18 5.12
N ILE A 140 -11.36 2.42 5.99
CA ILE A 140 -11.44 2.71 7.43
C ILE A 140 -10.05 2.60 8.07
N LEU A 141 -9.28 1.58 7.74
CA LEU A 141 -7.92 1.38 8.26
C LEU A 141 -6.98 2.50 7.82
N HIS A 142 -7.15 3.03 6.61
CA HIS A 142 -6.46 4.22 6.17
C HIS A 142 -6.78 5.44 7.02
N ASP A 143 -8.06 5.66 7.32
CA ASP A 143 -8.51 6.81 8.11
C ASP A 143 -8.13 6.68 9.60
N LEU A 144 -8.04 5.47 10.12
CA LEU A 144 -7.50 5.19 11.45
C LEU A 144 -5.97 5.36 11.50
N GLY A 145 -5.28 5.26 10.38
CA GLY A 145 -3.82 5.33 10.28
C GLY A 145 -3.13 3.97 10.40
N ALA A 146 -3.89 2.88 10.45
CA ALA A 146 -3.36 1.52 10.52
C ALA A 146 -2.66 1.13 9.20
N ILE A 147 -3.21 1.52 8.04
CA ILE A 147 -2.51 1.42 6.77
C ILE A 147 -1.79 2.73 6.51
N SER A 148 -0.46 2.68 6.53
CA SER A 148 0.39 3.87 6.58
C SER A 148 0.76 4.45 5.22
N MET A 149 0.70 3.67 4.16
CA MET A 149 1.13 4.05 2.81
C MET A 149 0.08 3.73 1.75
N LEU A 150 0.11 4.51 0.65
CA LEU A 150 -0.68 4.26 -0.53
C LEU A 150 0.20 4.44 -1.77
N GLY A 151 0.31 3.40 -2.57
CA GLY A 151 1.08 3.35 -3.79
C GLY A 151 0.23 3.04 -5.01
N SER A 152 0.86 2.69 -6.12
CA SER A 152 0.15 2.41 -7.38
C SER A 152 0.05 0.93 -7.70
N ASP A 153 1.04 0.14 -7.34
CA ASP A 153 1.23 -1.20 -7.90
C ASP A 153 1.24 -1.17 -9.45
N SER A 154 1.92 -0.16 -9.98
CA SER A 154 1.98 0.10 -11.43
C SER A 154 2.50 -1.12 -12.19
N GLN A 155 1.84 -1.47 -13.29
CA GLN A 155 2.07 -2.65 -14.13
C GLN A 155 1.65 -3.99 -13.52
N GLY A 156 1.21 -4.02 -12.27
CA GLY A 156 0.82 -5.25 -11.59
C GLY A 156 -0.56 -5.23 -10.97
N MET A 157 -1.33 -4.22 -11.10
CA MET A 157 -2.74 -3.93 -10.83
C MET A 157 -2.97 -2.50 -10.32
N GLY A 158 -2.26 -1.50 -10.88
CA GLY A 158 -2.49 -0.13 -10.45
C GLY A 158 -2.06 0.92 -11.46
N ARG A 159 -2.39 2.18 -11.14
CA ARG A 159 -2.22 3.33 -12.04
C ARG A 159 -1.42 4.42 -11.32
N ILE A 160 -0.17 4.60 -11.70
CA ILE A 160 0.75 5.54 -11.02
C ILE A 160 0.21 6.98 -11.02
N ASN A 161 -0.44 7.41 -12.09
CA ASN A 161 -1.00 8.75 -12.21
C ASN A 161 -2.22 9.01 -11.32
N GLU A 162 -2.83 7.99 -10.73
CA GLU A 162 -3.99 8.11 -9.87
C GLU A 162 -3.67 8.10 -8.36
N VAL A 163 -2.43 7.85 -7.95
CA VAL A 163 -2.05 7.72 -6.53
C VAL A 163 -2.51 8.94 -5.72
N ILE A 164 -2.17 10.14 -6.15
CA ILE A 164 -2.50 11.36 -5.43
C ILE A 164 -4.02 11.60 -5.44
N THR A 165 -4.65 11.51 -6.61
CA THR A 165 -6.09 11.74 -6.76
C THR A 165 -6.90 10.76 -5.91
N ARG A 166 -6.61 9.47 -5.98
CA ARG A 166 -7.30 8.43 -5.21
C ARG A 166 -7.09 8.61 -3.70
N THR A 167 -5.89 8.98 -3.28
CA THR A 167 -5.62 9.30 -1.86
C THR A 167 -6.52 10.40 -1.34
N TRP A 168 -6.75 11.46 -2.12
CA TRP A 168 -7.60 12.58 -1.70
C TRP A 168 -9.09 12.29 -1.85
N GLN A 169 -9.50 11.49 -2.82
CA GLN A 169 -10.86 10.96 -2.89
C GLN A 169 -11.17 10.10 -1.66
N LEU A 170 -10.26 9.23 -1.26
CA LEU A 170 -10.38 8.42 -0.05
C LEU A 170 -10.50 9.31 1.20
N ALA A 171 -9.64 10.34 1.34
CA ALA A 171 -9.72 11.28 2.45
C ALA A 171 -11.07 12.00 2.54
N SER A 172 -11.62 12.40 1.38
CA SER A 172 -12.95 13.04 1.29
C SER A 172 -14.06 12.07 1.67
N THR A 173 -14.06 10.86 1.11
CA THR A 173 -15.02 9.81 1.44
C THR A 173 -15.04 9.49 2.93
N MET A 174 -13.86 9.36 3.52
CA MET A 174 -13.73 9.08 4.95
C MET A 174 -14.21 10.25 5.82
N LYS A 175 -14.00 11.49 5.38
CA LYS A 175 -14.57 12.66 6.06
C LYS A 175 -16.09 12.64 6.03
N ASP A 176 -16.68 12.34 4.89
CA ASP A 176 -18.15 12.32 4.74
C ASP A 176 -18.77 11.18 5.54
N GLN A 177 -18.18 10.00 5.54
CA GLN A 177 -18.70 8.82 6.23
C GLN A 177 -18.43 8.83 7.75
N ARG A 178 -17.27 9.30 8.18
CA ARG A 178 -16.79 9.17 9.56
C ARG A 178 -16.73 10.50 10.33
N GLY A 179 -16.94 11.60 9.62
CA GLY A 179 -16.87 12.93 10.21
C GLY A 179 -15.44 13.34 10.57
N ARG A 180 -15.32 14.23 11.54
CA ARG A 180 -14.07 14.80 12.01
C ARG A 180 -13.25 13.77 12.80
N LEU A 181 -11.92 13.75 12.60
CA LEU A 181 -11.03 12.95 13.46
C LEU A 181 -11.06 13.49 14.89
N SER A 182 -10.99 12.58 15.86
CA SER A 182 -10.95 12.94 17.29
C SER A 182 -9.73 13.78 17.66
N THR A 183 -8.65 13.68 16.89
CA THR A 183 -7.39 14.42 17.07
C THR A 183 -7.42 15.84 16.53
N GLU A 184 -8.45 16.23 15.76
CA GLU A 184 -8.57 17.59 15.22
C GLU A 184 -8.75 18.62 16.32
N LYS A 185 -7.92 19.66 16.27
CA LYS A 185 -7.90 20.73 17.30
C LYS A 185 -9.05 21.73 17.19
N THR A 186 -9.64 21.88 16.01
CA THR A 186 -10.72 22.83 15.77
C THR A 186 -11.96 22.13 15.22
N LYS A 187 -13.16 22.73 15.47
CA LYS A 187 -14.43 22.14 15.01
C LYS A 187 -14.58 22.08 13.48
N LYS A 188 -13.86 22.95 12.75
CA LYS A 188 -13.95 23.06 11.27
C LYS A 188 -12.66 22.64 10.57
N GLY A 189 -11.65 22.19 11.31
CA GLY A 189 -10.36 21.82 10.73
C GLY A 189 -10.31 20.36 10.32
N ASP A 190 -9.52 20.08 9.30
CA ASP A 190 -9.17 18.72 8.83
C ASP A 190 -7.64 18.56 8.77
N ASN A 191 -6.90 19.38 9.53
CA ASN A 191 -5.44 19.42 9.43
C ASN A 191 -4.77 18.10 9.78
N GLU A 192 -5.30 17.37 10.75
CA GLU A 192 -4.73 16.08 11.15
C GLU A 192 -5.03 15.00 10.08
N ARG A 193 -6.22 15.02 9.47
CA ARG A 193 -6.52 14.15 8.33
C ARG A 193 -5.63 14.50 7.12
N ILE A 194 -5.50 15.79 6.79
CA ILE A 194 -4.62 16.25 5.70
C ILE A 194 -3.19 15.75 5.91
N LYS A 195 -2.61 15.92 7.09
CA LYS A 195 -1.27 15.42 7.43
C LYS A 195 -1.16 13.90 7.28
N ARG A 196 -2.16 13.17 7.77
CA ARG A 196 -2.20 11.70 7.66
C ARG A 196 -2.19 11.24 6.22
N TYR A 197 -2.99 11.84 5.36
CA TYR A 197 -3.12 11.39 3.99
C TYR A 197 -1.96 11.84 3.10
N ILE A 198 -1.43 13.04 3.27
CA ILE A 198 -0.23 13.46 2.53
C ILE A 198 1.00 12.62 2.91
N ALA A 199 1.09 12.20 4.17
CA ALA A 199 2.19 11.37 4.64
C ALA A 199 2.26 10.00 3.94
N LYS A 200 1.11 9.47 3.46
CA LYS A 200 1.03 8.12 2.86
C LYS A 200 1.86 7.94 1.60
N TYR A 201 2.02 8.99 0.80
CA TYR A 201 2.80 8.96 -0.44
C TYR A 201 4.04 9.88 -0.40
N THR A 202 4.39 10.37 0.81
CA THR A 202 5.57 11.20 1.03
C THR A 202 6.43 10.64 2.16
N ILE A 203 6.35 11.21 3.35
CA ILE A 203 7.26 10.89 4.46
C ILE A 203 7.16 9.44 4.95
N ASN A 204 5.97 8.81 4.93
CA ASN A 204 5.83 7.43 5.37
C ASN A 204 6.54 6.47 4.41
N ALA A 205 6.39 6.69 3.10
CA ALA A 205 7.14 5.95 2.09
C ALA A 205 8.65 6.14 2.25
N ALA A 206 9.10 7.38 2.45
CA ALA A 206 10.51 7.67 2.67
C ALA A 206 11.07 6.97 3.91
N LYS A 207 10.32 6.94 5.01
CA LYS A 207 10.69 6.20 6.23
C LYS A 207 10.74 4.70 6.02
N SER A 208 9.76 4.16 5.29
CA SER A 208 9.75 2.72 4.97
C SER A 208 10.98 2.28 4.20
N PHE A 209 11.55 3.15 3.39
CA PHE A 209 12.78 2.87 2.62
C PHE A 209 14.06 3.35 3.30
N GLY A 210 14.00 3.96 4.49
CA GLY A 210 15.17 4.47 5.20
C GLY A 210 15.83 5.70 4.54
N ILE A 211 15.11 6.42 3.67
CA ILE A 211 15.63 7.58 2.93
C ILE A 211 15.02 8.91 3.38
N GLU A 212 14.32 8.92 4.49
CA GLU A 212 13.62 10.10 5.02
C GLU A 212 14.55 11.26 5.39
N LYS A 213 15.85 10.99 5.56
CA LYS A 213 16.87 12.04 5.77
C LYS A 213 17.11 12.89 4.52
N HIS A 214 16.73 12.36 3.33
CA HIS A 214 16.99 13.00 2.04
C HIS A 214 15.74 13.50 1.35
N VAL A 215 14.59 12.85 1.55
CA VAL A 215 13.33 13.13 0.84
C VAL A 215 12.11 12.98 1.76
N GLY A 216 10.93 13.24 1.24
CA GLY A 216 9.64 12.94 1.89
C GLY A 216 9.06 14.07 2.74
N SER A 217 9.79 15.14 3.01
CA SER A 217 9.31 16.32 3.72
C SER A 217 10.04 17.60 3.31
N LEU A 218 9.38 18.74 3.52
CA LEU A 218 9.94 20.08 3.24
C LEU A 218 10.75 20.55 4.44
N GLU A 219 11.99 20.09 4.53
CA GLU A 219 12.91 20.45 5.61
C GLU A 219 14.26 20.90 5.03
N LYS A 220 14.92 21.81 5.75
CA LYS A 220 16.25 22.30 5.36
C LYS A 220 17.26 21.14 5.30
N GLY A 221 17.94 21.02 4.17
CA GLY A 221 18.96 19.98 3.94
C GLY A 221 18.46 18.75 3.18
N LYS A 222 17.14 18.65 2.95
CA LYS A 222 16.58 17.61 2.07
C LYS A 222 16.52 18.08 0.62
N MET A 223 16.32 17.14 -0.29
CA MET A 223 16.12 17.44 -1.71
C MET A 223 14.88 18.33 -1.89
N ALA A 224 14.95 19.27 -2.80
CA ALA A 224 13.88 20.24 -3.06
C ALA A 224 12.82 19.68 -4.03
N ASP A 225 12.34 18.47 -3.77
CA ASP A 225 11.22 17.88 -4.52
C ASP A 225 9.92 18.57 -4.06
N VAL A 226 9.49 19.59 -4.79
CA VAL A 226 8.38 20.47 -4.39
C VAL A 226 7.32 20.51 -5.48
N VAL A 227 6.07 20.35 -5.08
CA VAL A 227 4.91 20.46 -5.97
C VAL A 227 4.03 21.62 -5.51
N LEU A 228 3.76 22.55 -6.41
CA LEU A 228 2.84 23.66 -6.20
C LEU A 228 1.49 23.37 -6.86
N TRP A 229 0.42 23.58 -6.11
CA TRP A 229 -0.94 23.33 -6.55
C TRP A 229 -1.78 24.60 -6.48
N LYS A 230 -2.62 24.82 -7.49
CA LYS A 230 -3.79 25.69 -7.31
C LYS A 230 -4.80 24.98 -6.43
N PRO A 231 -5.38 25.63 -5.41
CA PRO A 231 -6.31 24.96 -4.49
C PRO A 231 -7.45 24.19 -5.18
N GLY A 232 -8.03 24.76 -6.24
CA GLY A 232 -9.12 24.11 -6.99
C GLY A 232 -8.69 22.92 -7.85
N PHE A 233 -7.39 22.65 -7.98
CA PHE A 233 -6.83 21.53 -8.74
C PHE A 233 -5.91 20.65 -7.89
N PHE A 234 -6.00 20.80 -6.57
CA PHE A 234 -5.16 20.04 -5.64
C PHE A 234 -5.35 18.52 -5.82
N GLY A 235 -4.23 17.83 -5.97
CA GLY A 235 -4.21 16.39 -6.19
C GLY A 235 -4.52 15.93 -7.63
N ILE A 236 -4.93 16.85 -8.52
CA ILE A 236 -5.33 16.52 -9.90
C ILE A 236 -4.29 16.98 -10.90
N LYS A 237 -3.99 18.29 -10.89
CA LYS A 237 -3.05 18.89 -11.84
C LYS A 237 -2.12 19.86 -11.14
N PRO A 238 -0.83 19.55 -10.98
CA PRO A 238 0.12 20.48 -10.42
C PRO A 238 0.32 21.68 -11.34
N GLU A 239 0.60 22.84 -10.74
CA GLU A 239 0.97 24.05 -11.49
C GLU A 239 2.48 24.06 -11.78
N ILE A 240 3.29 23.71 -10.79
CA ILE A 240 4.75 23.65 -10.90
C ILE A 240 5.25 22.41 -10.16
N VAL A 241 6.18 21.71 -10.78
CA VAL A 241 6.96 20.64 -10.16
C VAL A 241 8.43 21.04 -10.22
N VAL A 242 9.08 21.05 -9.07
CA VAL A 242 10.51 21.37 -8.92
C VAL A 242 11.21 20.13 -8.37
N LYS A 243 12.38 19.86 -8.94
CA LYS A 243 13.25 18.78 -8.50
C LYS A 243 14.69 19.28 -8.40
#